data_4aaab69b83d7764f6cbf0c0e7308fe2e
#
_entry.id   4aaab69b83d7764f6cbf0c0e7308fe2e
#
_cell.length_a   1.000
_cell.length_b   1.000
_cell.length_c   1.000
_cell.angle_alpha   90.00
_cell.angle_beta   90.00
_cell.angle_gamma   90.00
#
_symmetry.space_group_name_H-M   'P 1'
#
loop_
_entity.id
_entity.type
_entity.pdbx_description
1 polymer ?
#
loop_
_entity_poly.entity_id
_entity_poly.type
_entity_poly.pdbx_seq_one_letter_code
_entity_poly.pdbx_strand_id
1 'polypeptide(L)'
;MSFSKENRRWFLGLTLALAGILMSGESIQAAAAVSAVTAKNLKQKIMSAKTAADHKAIAAYYRAEAAKAEAKVTEHQDMTEAYQKAGFGTVAKTPNAPGTIEHCNHLVKTYKDLAESLAMMAKEHEAMSAQVK
;
A
#
# COMPACT_ATOMS: atom_id res chain seq x y z
N MET A 1 39.95 39.19 -20.48
CA MET A 1 39.80 37.88 -19.83
C MET A 1 39.22 36.92 -20.84
N SER A 2 40.01 35.90 -21.19
CA SER A 2 39.88 35.08 -22.38
C SER A 2 38.91 33.92 -22.14
N PHE A 3 37.80 33.85 -22.90
CA PHE A 3 36.98 32.68 -22.97
C PHE A 3 37.55 31.71 -24.01
N SER A 4 38.04 30.58 -23.53
CA SER A 4 38.58 29.52 -24.35
C SER A 4 37.48 28.83 -25.15
N LYS A 5 37.65 28.88 -26.47
CA LYS A 5 36.88 28.18 -27.51
C LYS A 5 37.44 26.77 -27.71
N GLU A 6 37.12 25.83 -26.87
CA GLU A 6 37.42 24.39 -27.16
C GLU A 6 36.39 23.49 -26.51
N ASN A 7 35.39 23.11 -27.27
CA ASN A 7 34.64 21.83 -27.16
C ASN A 7 33.56 21.71 -28.23
N ARG A 8 33.99 21.94 -29.47
CA ARG A 8 33.18 21.63 -30.64
C ARG A 8 33.84 20.52 -31.43
N ARG A 9 33.83 19.29 -31.00
CA ARG A 9 34.20 18.15 -31.89
C ARG A 9 34.01 16.84 -31.13
N TRP A 10 32.77 16.36 -31.01
CA TRP A 10 32.47 14.94 -30.78
C TRP A 10 30.99 14.64 -31.13
N PHE A 11 30.62 15.00 -32.33
CA PHE A 11 29.35 14.50 -32.88
C PHE A 11 29.65 13.95 -34.28
N LEU A 12 30.09 12.71 -34.34
CA LEU A 12 30.03 11.91 -35.59
C LEU A 12 30.21 10.43 -35.20
N GLY A 13 29.16 9.66 -35.39
CA GLY A 13 29.27 8.21 -35.57
C GLY A 13 28.67 7.37 -34.44
N LEU A 14 27.36 7.22 -34.41
CA LEU A 14 26.77 5.99 -33.93
C LEU A 14 25.64 5.58 -34.86
N THR A 15 25.98 4.72 -35.78
CA THR A 15 25.06 4.01 -36.69
C THR A 15 24.06 3.18 -35.91
N LEU A 16 22.77 3.39 -36.23
CA LEU A 16 21.66 2.55 -35.76
C LEU A 16 21.87 1.11 -36.24
N ALA A 17 22.09 0.20 -35.33
CA ALA A 17 21.78 -1.21 -35.49
C ALA A 17 20.40 -1.46 -34.91
N LEU A 18 19.36 -1.46 -35.73
CA LEU A 18 18.04 -2.00 -35.42
C LEU A 18 18.16 -3.52 -35.33
N ALA A 19 18.45 -4.04 -34.13
CA ALA A 19 18.22 -5.45 -33.84
C ALA A 19 16.73 -5.58 -33.42
N GLY A 20 15.94 -6.15 -34.34
CA GLY A 20 14.55 -6.52 -34.10
C GLY A 20 14.45 -7.54 -32.97
N ILE A 21 14.02 -7.12 -31.80
CA ILE A 21 13.55 -8.00 -30.75
C ILE A 21 12.11 -8.34 -31.11
N LEU A 22 11.92 -9.49 -31.74
CA LEU A 22 10.62 -10.18 -31.75
C LEU A 22 10.28 -10.54 -30.30
N MET A 23 9.65 -9.63 -29.59
CA MET A 23 8.99 -9.94 -28.34
C MET A 23 7.81 -10.84 -28.66
N SER A 24 7.98 -12.12 -28.36
CA SER A 24 6.92 -13.12 -28.35
C SER A 24 5.76 -12.58 -27.52
N GLY A 25 4.67 -12.26 -28.21
CA GLY A 25 3.43 -11.75 -27.62
C GLY A 25 2.62 -12.87 -26.96
N GLU A 26 3.18 -13.51 -25.95
CA GLU A 26 2.49 -14.49 -25.11
C GLU A 26 2.64 -14.05 -23.68
N SER A 27 1.59 -13.58 -23.09
CA SER A 27 1.31 -13.58 -21.64
C SER A 27 0.56 -12.37 -21.10
N ILE A 28 0.06 -11.43 -21.90
CA ILE A 28 -0.69 -10.29 -21.35
C ILE A 28 -2.18 -10.59 -21.21
N GLN A 29 -2.68 -11.67 -21.79
CA GLN A 29 -4.12 -11.99 -21.81
C GLN A 29 -4.63 -12.84 -20.63
N ALA A 30 -3.75 -13.45 -19.85
CA ALA A 30 -4.18 -14.27 -18.69
C ALA A 30 -4.41 -13.44 -17.40
N ALA A 31 -3.97 -12.20 -17.34
CA ALA A 31 -4.13 -11.34 -16.15
C ALA A 31 -5.48 -10.61 -16.09
N ALA A 32 -6.30 -10.66 -17.12
CA ALA A 32 -7.50 -9.80 -17.25
C ALA A 32 -8.78 -10.39 -16.64
N ALA A 33 -8.76 -11.56 -16.01
CA ALA A 33 -9.98 -12.22 -15.56
C ALA A 33 -10.11 -12.42 -14.02
N VAL A 34 -9.17 -11.98 -13.22
CA VAL A 34 -9.38 -11.99 -11.76
C VAL A 34 -10.14 -10.73 -11.41
N SER A 35 -11.48 -10.83 -11.36
CA SER A 35 -12.30 -9.70 -10.90
C SER A 35 -11.84 -9.25 -9.53
N ALA A 36 -11.63 -7.92 -9.38
CA ALA A 36 -11.09 -7.31 -8.18
C ALA A 36 -11.84 -7.78 -6.93
N VAL A 37 -11.11 -8.13 -5.88
CA VAL A 37 -11.68 -8.45 -4.58
C VAL A 37 -12.10 -7.16 -3.90
N THR A 38 -13.32 -7.13 -3.41
CA THR A 38 -13.93 -6.00 -2.70
C THR A 38 -14.58 -6.51 -1.42
N ALA A 39 -14.86 -5.62 -0.47
CA ALA A 39 -15.58 -5.99 0.76
C ALA A 39 -16.91 -6.71 0.47
N LYS A 40 -17.61 -6.33 -0.61
CA LYS A 40 -18.91 -6.93 -0.98
C LYS A 40 -18.80 -8.38 -1.47
N ASN A 41 -17.70 -8.73 -2.15
CA ASN A 41 -17.53 -10.06 -2.73
C ASN A 41 -16.46 -10.93 -2.02
N LEU A 42 -15.78 -10.39 -1.01
CA LEU A 42 -14.68 -11.07 -0.31
C LEU A 42 -15.07 -12.47 0.16
N LYS A 43 -16.20 -12.60 0.87
CA LYS A 43 -16.69 -13.91 1.35
C LYS A 43 -16.84 -14.92 0.22
N GLN A 44 -17.44 -14.51 -0.90
CA GLN A 44 -17.61 -15.38 -2.06
C GLN A 44 -16.26 -15.75 -2.68
N LYS A 45 -15.34 -14.78 -2.80
CA LYS A 45 -14.01 -15.03 -3.33
C LYS A 45 -13.21 -16.01 -2.47
N ILE A 46 -13.27 -15.88 -1.14
CA ILE A 46 -12.65 -16.84 -0.22
C ILE A 46 -13.22 -18.24 -0.41
N MET A 47 -14.55 -18.38 -0.47
CA MET A 47 -15.22 -19.68 -0.63
C MET A 47 -14.94 -20.35 -1.97
N SER A 48 -14.65 -19.57 -3.01
CA SER A 48 -14.42 -20.08 -4.38
C SER A 48 -12.94 -20.14 -4.77
N ALA A 49 -12.02 -19.66 -3.93
CA ALA A 49 -10.59 -19.62 -4.22
C ALA A 49 -10.03 -21.05 -4.39
N LYS A 50 -9.46 -21.32 -5.57
CA LYS A 50 -8.87 -22.62 -5.93
C LYS A 50 -7.52 -22.50 -6.61
N THR A 51 -7.16 -21.31 -7.07
CA THR A 51 -5.94 -21.05 -7.84
C THR A 51 -4.98 -20.13 -7.10
N ALA A 52 -3.70 -20.20 -7.46
CA ALA A 52 -2.70 -19.26 -6.97
C ALA A 52 -3.11 -17.80 -7.24
N ALA A 53 -3.76 -17.53 -8.39
CA ALA A 53 -4.23 -16.20 -8.75
C ALA A 53 -5.37 -15.72 -7.81
N ASP A 54 -6.30 -16.61 -7.43
CA ASP A 54 -7.37 -16.27 -6.49
C ASP A 54 -6.78 -15.87 -5.13
N HIS A 55 -5.86 -16.66 -4.60
CA HIS A 55 -5.23 -16.36 -3.32
C HIS A 55 -4.39 -15.07 -3.36
N LYS A 56 -3.67 -14.80 -4.45
CA LYS A 56 -2.95 -13.52 -4.64
C LYS A 56 -3.90 -12.33 -4.66
N ALA A 57 -5.06 -12.45 -5.29
CA ALA A 57 -6.05 -11.38 -5.34
C ALA A 57 -6.63 -11.08 -3.93
N ILE A 58 -6.90 -12.12 -3.13
CA ILE A 58 -7.36 -11.96 -1.75
C ILE A 58 -6.27 -11.35 -0.87
N ALA A 59 -5.01 -11.79 -1.03
CA ALA A 59 -3.87 -11.21 -0.33
C ALA A 59 -3.70 -9.71 -0.65
N ALA A 60 -3.85 -9.32 -1.93
CA ALA A 60 -3.79 -7.93 -2.34
C ALA A 60 -4.89 -7.08 -1.70
N TYR A 61 -6.10 -7.63 -1.58
CA TYR A 61 -7.19 -6.97 -0.86
C TYR A 61 -6.82 -6.71 0.60
N TYR A 62 -6.35 -7.72 1.33
CA TYR A 62 -5.97 -7.57 2.74
C TYR A 62 -4.82 -6.60 2.94
N ARG A 63 -3.83 -6.56 2.04
CA ARG A 63 -2.77 -5.54 2.07
C ARG A 63 -3.32 -4.13 1.89
N ALA A 64 -4.26 -3.94 0.99
CA ALA A 64 -4.87 -2.64 0.78
C ALA A 64 -5.67 -2.18 2.01
N GLU A 65 -6.38 -3.10 2.69
CA GLU A 65 -7.09 -2.77 3.93
C GLU A 65 -6.11 -2.50 5.09
N ALA A 66 -5.00 -3.23 5.18
CA ALA A 66 -3.94 -2.95 6.16
C ALA A 66 -3.36 -1.54 5.98
N ALA A 67 -3.05 -1.14 4.75
CA ALA A 67 -2.56 0.20 4.45
C ALA A 67 -3.58 1.30 4.83
N LYS A 68 -4.88 1.05 4.68
CA LYS A 68 -5.92 1.98 5.15
C LYS A 68 -5.93 2.11 6.67
N ALA A 69 -5.74 1.01 7.38
CA ALA A 69 -5.65 1.02 8.84
C ALA A 69 -4.38 1.79 9.31
N GLU A 70 -3.23 1.60 8.65
CA GLU A 70 -2.00 2.36 8.92
C GLU A 70 -2.20 3.87 8.69
N ALA A 71 -2.90 4.26 7.63
CA ALA A 71 -3.24 5.67 7.40
C ALA A 71 -4.09 6.25 8.54
N LYS A 72 -5.00 5.45 9.14
CA LYS A 72 -5.77 5.87 10.31
C LYS A 72 -4.91 6.00 11.57
N VAL A 73 -3.87 5.20 11.72
CA VAL A 73 -2.87 5.38 12.78
C VAL A 73 -2.23 6.76 12.70
N THR A 74 -1.72 7.13 11.51
CA THR A 74 -1.10 8.44 11.28
C THR A 74 -2.08 9.58 11.55
N GLU A 75 -3.30 9.50 11.01
CA GLU A 75 -4.34 10.50 11.22
C GLU A 75 -4.60 10.76 12.71
N HIS A 76 -4.73 9.71 13.53
CA HIS A 76 -4.98 9.87 14.97
C HIS A 76 -3.75 10.30 15.76
N GLN A 77 -2.54 9.98 15.31
CA GLN A 77 -1.31 10.53 15.87
C GLN A 77 -1.21 12.05 15.63
N ASP A 78 -1.49 12.50 14.41
CA ASP A 78 -1.50 13.93 14.06
C ASP A 78 -2.56 14.70 14.86
N MET A 79 -3.76 14.10 15.03
CA MET A 79 -4.79 14.68 15.87
C MET A 79 -4.36 14.78 17.35
N THR A 80 -3.68 13.77 17.88
CA THR A 80 -3.14 13.79 19.23
C THR A 80 -2.17 14.96 19.42
N GLU A 81 -1.24 15.14 18.47
CA GLU A 81 -0.31 16.27 18.50
C GLU A 81 -1.04 17.62 18.43
N ALA A 82 -2.03 17.74 17.55
CA ALA A 82 -2.82 18.97 17.42
C ALA A 82 -3.55 19.33 18.72
N TYR A 83 -4.17 18.34 19.37
CA TYR A 83 -4.83 18.55 20.67
C TYR A 83 -3.83 18.95 21.76
N GLN A 84 -2.66 18.32 21.84
CA GLN A 84 -1.60 18.70 22.77
C GLN A 84 -1.11 20.14 22.54
N LYS A 85 -0.84 20.51 21.29
CA LYS A 85 -0.43 21.89 20.93
C LYS A 85 -1.51 22.93 21.26
N ALA A 86 -2.77 22.56 21.14
CA ALA A 86 -3.91 23.42 21.50
C ALA A 86 -4.17 23.50 23.02
N GLY A 87 -3.35 22.80 23.84
CA GLY A 87 -3.46 22.81 25.30
C GLY A 87 -4.56 21.90 25.86
N PHE A 88 -5.12 21.01 25.03
CA PHE A 88 -6.03 19.98 25.52
C PHE A 88 -5.22 18.91 26.26
N GLY A 89 -5.64 18.55 27.47
CA GLY A 89 -4.99 17.48 28.25
C GLY A 89 -3.99 17.96 29.31
N THR A 90 -3.62 19.24 29.37
CA THR A 90 -2.65 19.73 30.35
C THR A 90 -3.28 20.32 31.63
N VAL A 91 -4.55 20.67 31.61
CA VAL A 91 -5.29 21.11 32.81
C VAL A 91 -6.79 20.82 32.63
N ALA A 92 -7.41 20.33 33.67
CA ALA A 92 -8.85 20.14 33.79
C ALA A 92 -9.62 21.49 33.79
N LYS A 93 -9.47 22.29 32.72
CA LYS A 93 -10.17 23.57 32.57
C LYS A 93 -11.53 23.48 31.89
N THR A 94 -11.81 22.33 31.26
CA THR A 94 -13.14 22.05 30.72
C THR A 94 -13.60 20.68 31.22
N PRO A 95 -14.71 20.61 31.97
CA PRO A 95 -15.21 19.35 32.52
C PRO A 95 -15.50 18.24 31.50
N ASN A 96 -15.52 18.58 30.22
CA ASN A 96 -15.91 17.69 29.14
C ASN A 96 -14.79 17.37 28.13
N ALA A 97 -13.52 17.75 28.41
CA ALA A 97 -12.40 17.49 27.49
C ALA A 97 -11.41 16.37 27.92
N PRO A 98 -11.64 15.59 28.99
CA PRO A 98 -10.60 14.68 29.51
C PRO A 98 -10.35 13.44 28.65
N GLY A 99 -11.11 13.19 27.59
CA GLY A 99 -11.01 11.94 26.86
C GLY A 99 -10.45 12.02 25.44
N THR A 100 -10.24 13.21 24.86
CA THR A 100 -9.97 13.32 23.42
C THR A 100 -8.60 12.75 23.03
N ILE A 101 -7.54 13.08 23.77
CA ILE A 101 -6.19 12.55 23.54
C ILE A 101 -6.15 11.05 23.85
N GLU A 102 -6.72 10.62 24.96
CA GLU A 102 -6.81 9.21 25.33
C GLU A 102 -7.61 8.41 24.31
N HIS A 103 -8.70 8.99 23.79
CA HIS A 103 -9.50 8.38 22.75
C HIS A 103 -8.69 8.22 21.43
N CYS A 104 -7.97 9.26 21.01
CA CYS A 104 -7.08 9.17 19.85
C CYS A 104 -5.98 8.12 20.07
N ASN A 105 -5.36 8.06 21.23
CA ASN A 105 -4.36 7.05 21.57
C ASN A 105 -4.93 5.62 21.53
N HIS A 106 -6.16 5.45 22.02
CA HIS A 106 -6.86 4.18 21.92
C HIS A 106 -7.12 3.78 20.47
N LEU A 107 -7.54 4.72 19.62
CA LEU A 107 -7.73 4.48 18.18
C LEU A 107 -6.43 4.14 17.48
N VAL A 108 -5.32 4.83 17.80
CA VAL A 108 -3.98 4.48 17.30
C VAL A 108 -3.66 3.01 17.58
N LYS A 109 -3.88 2.56 18.83
CA LYS A 109 -3.63 1.16 19.19
C LYS A 109 -4.53 0.22 18.40
N THR A 110 -5.83 0.50 18.35
CA THR A 110 -6.83 -0.33 17.68
C THR A 110 -6.52 -0.48 16.18
N TYR A 111 -6.15 0.62 15.50
CA TYR A 111 -5.81 0.57 14.08
C TYR A 111 -4.48 -0.12 13.82
N LYS A 112 -3.49 -0.05 14.72
CA LYS A 112 -2.27 -0.87 14.63
C LYS A 112 -2.57 -2.36 14.72
N ASP A 113 -3.32 -2.77 15.73
CA ASP A 113 -3.71 -4.17 15.91
C ASP A 113 -4.51 -4.68 14.68
N LEU A 114 -5.37 -3.84 14.11
CA LEU A 114 -6.11 -4.15 12.89
C LEU A 114 -5.18 -4.30 11.67
N ALA A 115 -4.24 -3.37 11.48
CA ALA A 115 -3.30 -3.42 10.36
C ALA A 115 -2.43 -4.69 10.41
N GLU A 116 -1.93 -5.04 11.59
CA GLU A 116 -1.16 -6.27 11.79
C GLU A 116 -1.99 -7.53 11.48
N SER A 117 -3.22 -7.59 11.95
CA SER A 117 -4.13 -8.71 11.68
C SER A 117 -4.40 -8.87 10.18
N LEU A 118 -4.67 -7.77 9.48
CA LEU A 118 -4.89 -7.77 8.04
C LEU A 118 -3.63 -8.16 7.26
N ALA A 119 -2.46 -7.70 7.70
CA ALA A 119 -1.18 -8.09 7.11
C ALA A 119 -0.89 -9.60 7.29
N MET A 120 -1.25 -10.18 8.43
CA MET A 120 -1.16 -11.63 8.65
C MET A 120 -2.06 -12.39 7.69
N MET A 121 -3.33 -11.99 7.53
CA MET A 121 -4.24 -12.61 6.56
C MET A 121 -3.71 -12.54 5.12
N ALA A 122 -3.08 -11.42 4.75
CA ALA A 122 -2.43 -11.31 3.44
C ALA A 122 -1.30 -12.34 3.27
N LYS A 123 -0.44 -12.50 4.27
CA LYS A 123 0.65 -13.49 4.26
C LYS A 123 0.14 -14.93 4.18
N GLU A 124 -0.94 -15.24 4.88
CA GLU A 124 -1.55 -16.58 4.83
C GLU A 124 -2.04 -16.89 3.40
N HIS A 125 -2.73 -15.97 2.75
CA HIS A 125 -3.16 -16.15 1.37
C HIS A 125 -1.99 -16.20 0.38
N GLU A 126 -0.88 -15.50 0.63
CA GLU A 126 0.35 -15.65 -0.14
C GLU A 126 0.95 -17.04 0.00
N ALA A 127 1.02 -17.55 1.22
CA ALA A 127 1.49 -18.91 1.48
C ALA A 127 0.59 -19.95 0.78
N MET A 128 -0.74 -19.79 0.84
CA MET A 128 -1.67 -20.63 0.09
C MET A 128 -1.41 -20.56 -1.42
N SER A 129 -1.16 -19.37 -1.96
CA SER A 129 -0.87 -19.20 -3.39
C SER A 129 0.37 -19.95 -3.86
N ALA A 130 1.33 -20.14 -2.97
CA ALA A 130 2.55 -20.90 -3.28
C ALA A 130 2.36 -22.43 -3.23
N GLN A 131 1.31 -22.89 -2.55
CA GLN A 131 1.00 -24.32 -2.39
C GLN A 131 0.08 -24.87 -3.49
N VAL A 132 -0.67 -24.02 -4.13
CA VAL A 132 -1.58 -24.40 -5.24
C VAL A 132 -0.77 -24.52 -6.53
N LYS A 133 -0.75 -25.72 -7.09
CA LYS A 133 -0.06 -26.05 -8.37
C LYS A 133 -1.01 -25.90 -9.54
#